data_880d6468be5f03d67a44a7efebfbc284
#
_entry.id   880d6468be5f03d67a44a7efebfbc284
#
_cell.length_a   1.000
_cell.length_b   1.000
_cell.length_c   1.000
_cell.angle_alpha   90.00
_cell.angle_beta   90.00
_cell.angle_gamma   90.00
#
_symmetry.space_group_name_H-M   'P 1'
#
loop_
_entity.id
_entity.type
_entity.pdbx_description
1 polymer ?
#
loop_
_entity_poly.entity_id
_entity_poly.type
_entity_poly.pdbx_seq_one_letter_code
_entity_poly.pdbx_strand_id
1 'polypeptide(L)'
;MNPTEEGALLLDSWWSYFLEMCDLLGDSDPKRRVPWFGPDMGVMMFTTARQMETWSHGQDIFDMFGKTRADTDRLKNIVVIGVRTYGWTFANRGMEPPGPAPYVSLTSPSGEVWAFNDPDEANMIAGDAAEFCHVVTQGRNIKDVNLEVKGESAEQWMAIAQCFAGPPEDPPVAGSRTINF
;
A
#
# COMPACT_ATOMS: atom_id res chain seq x y z
N MET A 1 13.95 -36.10 -1.63
CA MET A 1 14.50 -34.76 -1.95
C MET A 1 14.74 -34.03 -0.65
N ASN A 2 15.86 -33.35 -0.47
CA ASN A 2 16.18 -32.62 0.76
C ASN A 2 15.30 -31.35 0.79
N PRO A 3 14.57 -31.00 1.86
CA PRO A 3 13.72 -29.81 1.93
C PRO A 3 14.45 -28.48 1.61
N THR A 4 15.76 -28.41 1.88
CA THR A 4 16.61 -27.27 1.54
C THR A 4 16.90 -27.16 0.02
N GLU A 5 16.99 -28.26 -0.69
CA GLU A 5 17.17 -28.28 -2.15
C GLU A 5 15.88 -27.91 -2.86
N GLU A 6 14.74 -28.37 -2.34
CA GLU A 6 13.40 -27.98 -2.85
C GLU A 6 13.18 -26.46 -2.66
N GLY A 7 13.59 -25.89 -1.53
CA GLY A 7 13.49 -24.46 -1.26
C GLY A 7 14.36 -23.62 -2.20
N ALA A 8 15.58 -24.04 -2.49
CA ALA A 8 16.46 -23.36 -3.44
C ALA A 8 15.91 -23.38 -4.86
N LEU A 9 15.45 -24.55 -5.34
CA LEU A 9 14.84 -24.67 -6.66
C LEU A 9 13.56 -23.83 -6.80
N LEU A 10 12.75 -23.76 -5.74
CA LEU A 10 11.57 -22.92 -5.71
C LEU A 10 11.92 -21.43 -5.80
N LEU A 11 12.96 -20.99 -5.08
CA LEU A 11 13.45 -19.63 -5.13
C LEU A 11 13.96 -19.26 -6.53
N ASP A 12 14.74 -20.14 -7.16
CA ASP A 12 15.27 -19.93 -8.52
C ASP A 12 14.12 -19.83 -9.54
N SER A 13 13.12 -20.72 -9.43
CA SER A 13 11.94 -20.69 -10.29
C SER A 13 11.13 -19.39 -10.08
N TRP A 14 10.89 -19.01 -8.81
CA TRP A 14 10.20 -17.77 -8.48
C TRP A 14 10.94 -16.56 -9.04
N TRP A 15 12.25 -16.51 -8.90
CA TRP A 15 13.08 -15.41 -9.40
C TRP A 15 13.01 -15.30 -10.93
N SER A 16 13.09 -16.43 -11.64
CA SER A 16 12.98 -16.46 -13.10
C SER A 16 11.63 -15.93 -13.58
N TYR A 17 10.52 -16.40 -12.99
CA TYR A 17 9.18 -15.90 -13.33
C TYR A 17 8.98 -14.44 -12.94
N PHE A 18 9.59 -13.99 -11.84
CA PHE A 18 9.55 -12.58 -11.45
C PHE A 18 10.22 -11.68 -12.51
N LEU A 19 11.39 -12.07 -13.00
CA LEU A 19 12.07 -11.31 -14.05
C LEU A 19 11.26 -11.30 -15.34
N GLU A 20 10.77 -12.45 -15.79
CA GLU A 20 9.90 -12.54 -16.98
C GLU A 20 8.66 -11.66 -16.85
N MET A 21 8.01 -11.65 -15.69
CA MET A 21 6.87 -10.77 -15.41
C MET A 21 7.27 -9.28 -15.50
N CYS A 22 8.44 -8.90 -14.98
CA CYS A 22 8.92 -7.52 -15.05
C CYS A 22 9.13 -7.08 -16.51
N ASP A 23 9.73 -7.93 -17.33
CA ASP A 23 9.97 -7.65 -18.76
C ASP A 23 8.62 -7.52 -19.49
N LEU A 24 7.71 -8.48 -19.34
CA LEU A 24 6.39 -8.46 -19.96
C LEU A 24 5.57 -7.21 -19.57
N LEU A 25 5.63 -6.81 -18.30
CA LEU A 25 4.91 -5.62 -17.84
C LEU A 25 5.59 -4.34 -18.33
N GLY A 26 6.93 -4.30 -18.36
CA GLY A 26 7.71 -3.17 -18.86
C GLY A 26 7.46 -2.87 -20.34
N ASP A 27 7.30 -3.90 -21.16
CA ASP A 27 7.04 -3.81 -22.60
C ASP A 27 5.55 -3.62 -22.95
N SER A 28 4.66 -3.75 -21.97
CA SER A 28 3.22 -3.66 -22.21
C SER A 28 2.73 -2.21 -22.28
N ASP A 29 1.73 -1.95 -23.13
CA ASP A 29 0.98 -0.69 -23.11
C ASP A 29 0.36 -0.50 -21.71
N PRO A 30 0.70 0.57 -20.96
CA PRO A 30 0.19 0.82 -19.61
C PRO A 30 -1.34 0.95 -19.54
N LYS A 31 -2.00 1.25 -20.67
CA LYS A 31 -3.47 1.34 -20.78
C LYS A 31 -4.14 0.00 -21.13
N ARG A 32 -3.37 -0.99 -21.58
CA ARG A 32 -3.91 -2.32 -21.87
C ARG A 32 -4.62 -2.88 -20.66
N ARG A 33 -5.78 -3.48 -20.86
CA ARG A 33 -6.54 -4.15 -19.80
C ARG A 33 -6.12 -5.61 -19.70
N VAL A 34 -5.99 -6.09 -18.48
CA VAL A 34 -5.69 -7.49 -18.16
C VAL A 34 -6.77 -8.07 -17.26
N PRO A 35 -7.11 -9.36 -17.41
CA PRO A 35 -8.05 -10.04 -16.53
C PRO A 35 -7.59 -9.98 -15.07
N TRP A 36 -8.53 -9.80 -14.15
CA TRP A 36 -8.33 -9.79 -12.72
C TRP A 36 -9.48 -10.53 -12.03
N PHE A 37 -9.40 -10.78 -10.72
CA PHE A 37 -10.47 -11.43 -9.93
C PHE A 37 -11.77 -10.62 -9.83
N GLY A 38 -11.75 -9.38 -10.23
CA GLY A 38 -12.89 -8.47 -10.36
C GLY A 38 -12.97 -7.91 -11.78
N PRO A 39 -13.33 -6.65 -11.96
CA PRO A 39 -13.26 -5.99 -13.26
C PRO A 39 -11.83 -5.97 -13.80
N ASP A 40 -11.67 -6.13 -15.11
CA ASP A 40 -10.36 -6.02 -15.76
C ASP A 40 -9.59 -4.80 -15.27
N MET A 41 -8.30 -4.97 -15.04
CA MET A 41 -7.41 -3.92 -14.54
C MET A 41 -6.45 -3.43 -15.63
N GLY A 42 -6.18 -2.13 -15.68
CA GLY A 42 -5.12 -1.59 -16.55
C GLY A 42 -3.73 -2.05 -16.10
N VAL A 43 -2.83 -2.34 -17.04
CA VAL A 43 -1.46 -2.82 -16.75
C VAL A 43 -0.75 -1.93 -15.74
N MET A 44 -0.83 -0.60 -15.86
CA MET A 44 -0.21 0.31 -14.89
C MET A 44 -0.73 0.07 -13.46
N MET A 45 -2.04 -0.07 -13.27
CA MET A 45 -2.62 -0.31 -11.94
C MET A 45 -2.30 -1.71 -11.44
N PHE A 46 -2.31 -2.71 -12.33
CA PHE A 46 -1.89 -4.08 -12.01
C PHE A 46 -0.44 -4.12 -11.51
N THR A 47 0.48 -3.45 -12.20
CA THR A 47 1.90 -3.36 -11.81
C THR A 47 2.05 -2.64 -10.46
N THR A 48 1.29 -1.56 -10.25
CA THR A 48 1.28 -0.84 -8.97
C THR A 48 0.77 -1.73 -7.83
N ALA A 49 -0.31 -2.48 -8.06
CA ALA A 49 -0.83 -3.43 -7.08
C ALA A 49 0.19 -4.54 -6.77
N ARG A 50 0.86 -5.10 -7.79
CA ARG A 50 1.92 -6.09 -7.58
C ARG A 50 3.10 -5.55 -6.77
N GLN A 51 3.50 -4.30 -7.01
CA GLN A 51 4.53 -3.63 -6.21
C GLN A 51 4.07 -3.44 -4.77
N MET A 52 2.84 -2.99 -4.55
CA MET A 52 2.25 -2.79 -3.23
C MET A 52 2.22 -4.12 -2.44
N GLU A 53 1.72 -5.20 -3.02
CA GLU A 53 1.70 -6.54 -2.41
C GLU A 53 3.11 -7.01 -2.01
N THR A 54 4.07 -6.90 -2.95
CA THR A 54 5.46 -7.30 -2.69
C THR A 54 6.08 -6.46 -1.59
N TRP A 55 5.81 -5.15 -1.56
CA TRP A 55 6.31 -4.26 -0.51
C TRP A 55 5.68 -4.57 0.84
N SER A 56 4.36 -4.70 0.90
CA SER A 56 3.62 -4.95 2.14
C SER A 56 4.03 -6.28 2.78
N HIS A 57 3.97 -7.39 2.03
CA HIS A 57 4.39 -8.69 2.56
C HIS A 57 5.89 -8.77 2.83
N GLY A 58 6.71 -8.04 2.04
CA GLY A 58 8.14 -7.90 2.34
C GLY A 58 8.38 -7.23 3.69
N GLN A 59 7.56 -6.27 4.10
CA GLN A 59 7.66 -5.62 5.41
C GLN A 59 7.44 -6.59 6.56
N ASP A 60 6.51 -7.54 6.43
CA ASP A 60 6.30 -8.57 7.46
C ASP A 60 7.58 -9.37 7.75
N ILE A 61 8.40 -9.60 6.69
CA ILE A 61 9.69 -10.30 6.84
C ILE A 61 10.72 -9.41 7.56
N PHE A 62 10.80 -8.12 7.22
CA PHE A 62 11.66 -7.17 7.92
C PHE A 62 11.30 -7.08 9.41
N ASP A 63 10.02 -6.98 9.71
CA ASP A 63 9.49 -6.94 11.08
C ASP A 63 9.84 -8.21 11.86
N MET A 64 9.68 -9.39 11.26
CA MET A 64 10.01 -10.67 11.89
C MET A 64 11.50 -10.77 12.29
N PHE A 65 12.39 -10.15 11.50
CA PHE A 65 13.83 -10.13 11.80
C PHE A 65 14.28 -8.90 12.58
N GLY A 66 13.36 -8.02 13.00
CA GLY A 66 13.70 -6.77 13.70
C GLY A 66 14.59 -5.85 12.88
N LYS A 67 14.43 -5.82 11.56
CA LYS A 67 15.27 -5.03 10.66
C LYS A 67 14.53 -3.84 10.09
N THR A 68 15.17 -2.68 10.12
CA THR A 68 14.67 -1.50 9.43
C THR A 68 14.82 -1.65 7.92
N ARG A 69 13.76 -1.37 7.20
CA ARG A 69 13.78 -1.32 5.73
C ARG A 69 14.21 0.07 5.27
N ALA A 70 15.09 0.13 4.28
CA ALA A 70 15.40 1.37 3.58
C ALA A 70 14.32 1.63 2.52
N ASP A 71 13.48 2.64 2.75
CA ASP A 71 12.46 3.06 1.81
C ASP A 71 13.05 3.96 0.71
N THR A 72 12.39 3.99 -0.43
CA THR A 72 12.76 4.81 -1.60
C THR A 72 11.52 5.47 -2.18
N ASP A 73 11.70 6.43 -3.08
CA ASP A 73 10.60 7.13 -3.76
C ASP A 73 9.70 6.24 -4.63
N ARG A 74 10.04 4.96 -4.79
CA ARG A 74 9.12 3.95 -5.35
C ARG A 74 7.83 3.81 -4.55
N LEU A 75 7.83 4.21 -3.27
CA LEU A 75 6.62 4.30 -2.44
C LEU A 75 5.55 5.20 -3.04
N LYS A 76 5.90 6.15 -3.91
CA LYS A 76 4.93 7.03 -4.57
C LYS A 76 3.81 6.25 -5.27
N ASN A 77 4.12 5.09 -5.85
CA ASN A 77 3.11 4.25 -6.48
C ASN A 77 2.12 3.68 -5.47
N ILE A 78 2.60 3.31 -4.27
CA ILE A 78 1.75 2.79 -3.20
C ILE A 78 0.91 3.93 -2.60
N VAL A 79 1.48 5.12 -2.44
CA VAL A 79 0.71 6.30 -2.04
C VAL A 79 -0.41 6.56 -3.04
N VAL A 80 -0.12 6.54 -4.35
CA VAL A 80 -1.12 6.75 -5.40
C VAL A 80 -2.27 5.74 -5.34
N ILE A 81 -1.98 4.43 -5.14
CA ILE A 81 -3.05 3.44 -5.02
C ILE A 81 -3.83 3.65 -3.71
N GLY A 82 -3.15 3.98 -2.61
CA GLY A 82 -3.78 4.32 -1.33
C GLY A 82 -4.78 5.48 -1.49
N VAL A 83 -4.35 6.61 -2.05
CA VAL A 83 -5.20 7.79 -2.26
C VAL A 83 -6.39 7.46 -3.17
N ARG A 84 -6.17 6.71 -4.25
CA ARG A 84 -7.24 6.35 -5.21
C ARG A 84 -8.26 5.37 -4.65
N THR A 85 -7.94 4.67 -3.58
CA THR A 85 -8.84 3.69 -2.95
C THR A 85 -9.64 4.28 -1.77
N TYR A 86 -9.65 5.60 -1.58
CA TYR A 86 -10.51 6.25 -0.59
C TYR A 86 -11.97 5.78 -0.71
N GLY A 87 -12.63 6.01 -1.85
CA GLY A 87 -14.01 5.59 -2.08
C GLY A 87 -14.20 4.06 -2.03
N TRP A 88 -13.22 3.31 -2.53
CA TRP A 88 -13.23 1.84 -2.45
C TRP A 88 -13.25 1.33 -1.00
N THR A 89 -12.46 1.93 -0.11
CA THR A 89 -12.42 1.56 1.31
C THR A 89 -13.81 1.54 1.95
N PHE A 90 -14.62 2.57 1.68
CA PHE A 90 -16.00 2.65 2.17
C PHE A 90 -16.95 1.72 1.42
N ALA A 91 -16.91 1.75 0.09
CA ALA A 91 -17.79 0.92 -0.75
C ALA A 91 -17.60 -0.59 -0.47
N ASN A 92 -16.37 -1.04 -0.25
CA ASN A 92 -16.06 -2.43 0.10
C ASN A 92 -16.73 -2.86 1.43
N ARG A 93 -16.96 -1.91 2.34
CA ARG A 93 -17.64 -2.12 3.63
C ARG A 93 -19.15 -1.86 3.56
N GLY A 94 -19.69 -1.56 2.38
CA GLY A 94 -21.10 -1.15 2.23
C GLY A 94 -21.42 0.19 2.89
N MET A 95 -20.43 1.07 3.03
CA MET A 95 -20.54 2.39 3.64
C MET A 95 -20.44 3.48 2.58
N GLU A 96 -21.06 4.62 2.83
CA GLU A 96 -20.81 5.85 2.08
C GLU A 96 -19.68 6.65 2.74
N PRO A 97 -18.77 7.27 1.96
CA PRO A 97 -17.79 8.18 2.52
C PRO A 97 -18.47 9.36 3.25
N PRO A 98 -17.95 9.80 4.40
CA PRO A 98 -18.56 10.91 5.17
C PRO A 98 -18.42 12.28 4.47
N GLY A 99 -17.57 12.37 3.46
CA GLY A 99 -17.33 13.60 2.70
C GLY A 99 -16.33 13.37 1.56
N PRO A 100 -15.79 14.46 0.99
CA PRO A 100 -14.77 14.36 -0.06
C PRO A 100 -13.50 13.73 0.46
N ALA A 101 -12.70 13.15 -0.47
CA ALA A 101 -11.38 12.63 -0.15
C ALA A 101 -10.50 13.72 0.45
N PRO A 102 -9.81 13.47 1.57
CA PRO A 102 -9.00 14.47 2.25
C PRO A 102 -7.79 14.90 1.40
N TYR A 103 -7.29 16.11 1.67
CA TYR A 103 -5.99 16.54 1.21
C TYR A 103 -4.91 15.64 1.82
N VAL A 104 -3.99 15.14 0.99
CA VAL A 104 -2.89 14.28 1.46
C VAL A 104 -1.57 14.95 1.11
N SER A 105 -0.74 15.24 2.12
CA SER A 105 0.56 15.90 2.01
C SER A 105 1.63 15.08 2.71
N LEU A 106 2.45 14.38 1.96
CA LEU A 106 3.41 13.41 2.50
C LEU A 106 4.84 13.78 2.17
N THR A 107 5.73 13.63 3.15
CA THR A 107 7.18 13.74 2.94
C THR A 107 7.70 12.41 2.40
N SER A 108 8.30 12.45 1.24
CA SER A 108 8.90 11.29 0.59
C SER A 108 10.22 10.86 1.24
N PRO A 109 10.73 9.64 0.99
CA PRO A 109 12.06 9.22 1.45
C PRO A 109 13.20 10.13 0.99
N SER A 110 13.09 10.79 -0.17
CA SER A 110 14.07 11.78 -0.64
C SER A 110 13.90 13.18 -0.04
N GLY A 111 12.85 13.42 0.77
CA GLY A 111 12.53 14.71 1.37
C GLY A 111 11.64 15.62 0.52
N GLU A 112 11.16 15.16 -0.64
CA GLU A 112 10.18 15.89 -1.44
C GLU A 112 8.79 15.82 -0.79
N VAL A 113 7.96 16.82 -1.02
CA VAL A 113 6.55 16.81 -0.63
C VAL A 113 5.70 16.27 -1.78
N TRP A 114 4.95 15.21 -1.52
CA TRP A 114 3.94 14.68 -2.43
C TRP A 114 2.54 15.09 -1.96
N ALA A 115 1.85 15.86 -2.79
CA ALA A 115 0.53 16.38 -2.50
C ALA A 115 -0.54 15.78 -3.45
N PHE A 116 -1.69 15.44 -2.90
CA PHE A 116 -2.83 14.85 -3.61
C PHE A 116 -4.12 15.49 -3.14
N ASN A 117 -5.09 15.58 -4.04
CA ASN A 117 -6.37 16.27 -3.88
C ASN A 117 -6.19 17.80 -3.68
N ASP A 118 -7.28 18.52 -3.56
CA ASP A 118 -7.23 19.96 -3.34
C ASP A 118 -6.82 20.26 -1.89
N PRO A 119 -6.00 21.30 -1.66
CA PRO A 119 -5.58 21.68 -0.32
C PRO A 119 -6.77 22.02 0.59
N ASP A 120 -6.83 21.36 1.74
CA ASP A 120 -7.85 21.58 2.77
C ASP A 120 -7.24 21.30 4.16
N GLU A 121 -6.97 22.33 4.93
CA GLU A 121 -6.38 22.21 6.27
C GLU A 121 -7.36 21.65 7.32
N ALA A 122 -8.66 21.65 7.01
CA ALA A 122 -9.70 21.12 7.90
C ALA A 122 -9.97 19.63 7.66
N ASN A 123 -9.57 19.08 6.49
CA ASN A 123 -9.75 17.67 6.13
C ASN A 123 -8.47 17.16 5.43
N MET A 124 -7.47 16.75 6.21
CA MET A 124 -6.15 16.43 5.70
C MET A 124 -5.46 15.27 6.42
N ILE A 125 -4.49 14.69 5.70
CA ILE A 125 -3.52 13.74 6.22
C ILE A 125 -2.13 14.26 5.84
N ALA A 126 -1.24 14.40 6.85
CA ALA A 126 0.13 14.83 6.60
C ALA A 126 1.13 13.98 7.40
N GLY A 127 2.36 13.83 6.88
CA GLY A 127 3.42 13.11 7.56
C GLY A 127 4.33 12.34 6.61
N ASP A 128 4.89 11.24 7.10
CA ASP A 128 5.82 10.40 6.36
C ASP A 128 5.08 9.49 5.35
N ALA A 129 5.64 9.38 4.13
CA ALA A 129 5.03 8.58 3.06
C ALA A 129 5.05 7.08 3.35
N ALA A 130 6.08 6.56 4.03
CA ALA A 130 6.14 5.15 4.39
C ALA A 130 5.10 4.82 5.46
N GLU A 131 4.90 5.71 6.45
CA GLU A 131 3.85 5.55 7.46
C GLU A 131 2.45 5.51 6.82
N PHE A 132 2.18 6.40 5.86
CA PHE A 132 0.92 6.36 5.09
C PHE A 132 0.75 5.03 4.34
N CYS A 133 1.81 4.57 3.65
CA CYS A 133 1.79 3.28 2.96
C CYS A 133 1.49 2.14 3.92
N HIS A 134 2.09 2.13 5.12
CA HIS A 134 1.82 1.13 6.14
C HIS A 134 0.36 1.11 6.61
N VAL A 135 -0.27 2.27 6.73
CA VAL A 135 -1.68 2.35 7.14
C VAL A 135 -2.59 1.83 6.03
N VAL A 136 -2.43 2.30 4.79
CA VAL A 136 -3.34 1.91 3.69
C VAL A 136 -3.18 0.45 3.23
N THR A 137 -2.03 -0.17 3.50
CA THR A 137 -1.79 -1.60 3.29
C THR A 137 -2.09 -2.46 4.52
N GLN A 138 -2.55 -1.86 5.61
CA GLN A 138 -2.82 -2.52 6.91
C GLN A 138 -1.59 -3.21 7.51
N GLY A 139 -0.40 -2.74 7.18
CA GLY A 139 0.84 -3.13 7.84
C GLY A 139 0.98 -2.55 9.24
N ARG A 140 0.32 -1.40 9.52
CA ARG A 140 0.27 -0.73 10.83
C ARG A 140 -1.13 -0.18 11.11
N ASN A 141 -1.46 -0.08 12.39
CA ASN A 141 -2.61 0.71 12.80
C ASN A 141 -2.29 2.20 12.73
N ILE A 142 -3.27 3.04 12.43
CA ILE A 142 -3.09 4.49 12.43
C ILE A 142 -2.56 5.04 13.76
N LYS A 143 -2.83 4.36 14.86
CA LYS A 143 -2.36 4.72 16.20
C LYS A 143 -0.89 4.38 16.46
N ASP A 144 -0.27 3.62 15.57
CA ASP A 144 1.12 3.17 15.68
C ASP A 144 2.07 3.98 14.77
N VAL A 145 1.58 5.04 14.15
CA VAL A 145 2.31 5.95 13.24
C VAL A 145 2.12 7.40 13.65
N ASN A 146 2.94 8.30 13.10
CA ASN A 146 2.94 9.73 13.47
C ASN A 146 2.27 10.61 12.39
N LEU A 147 1.29 10.07 11.67
CA LEU A 147 0.53 10.86 10.71
C LEU A 147 -0.37 11.87 11.43
N GLU A 148 -0.31 13.13 10.98
CA GLU A 148 -1.31 14.13 11.35
C GLU A 148 -2.58 13.88 10.54
N VAL A 149 -3.71 13.65 11.23
CA VAL A 149 -5.00 13.38 10.60
C VAL A 149 -6.02 14.35 11.15
N LYS A 150 -6.65 15.11 10.27
CA LYS A 150 -7.67 16.12 10.62
C LYS A 150 -8.92 15.95 9.77
N GLY A 151 -10.06 16.11 10.40
CA GLY A 151 -11.38 16.08 9.77
C GLY A 151 -11.99 14.70 9.68
N GLU A 152 -13.32 14.67 9.69
CA GLU A 152 -14.10 13.46 9.80
C GLU A 152 -13.79 12.44 8.69
N SER A 153 -13.65 12.90 7.45
CA SER A 153 -13.34 12.02 6.33
C SER A 153 -11.96 11.38 6.45
N ALA A 154 -10.95 12.16 6.87
CA ALA A 154 -9.58 11.66 7.07
C ALA A 154 -9.54 10.66 8.24
N GLU A 155 -10.16 10.99 9.37
CA GLU A 155 -10.17 10.16 10.57
C GLU A 155 -10.88 8.83 10.33
N GLN A 156 -12.07 8.84 9.72
CA GLN A 156 -12.79 7.62 9.40
C GLN A 156 -12.04 6.77 8.39
N TRP A 157 -11.46 7.40 7.35
CA TRP A 157 -10.69 6.66 6.35
C TRP A 157 -9.46 5.98 6.97
N MET A 158 -8.63 6.72 7.71
CA MET A 158 -7.41 6.14 8.30
C MET A 158 -7.70 5.04 9.31
N ALA A 159 -8.86 5.07 9.95
CA ALA A 159 -9.28 4.01 10.87
C ALA A 159 -9.60 2.67 10.19
N ILE A 160 -9.93 2.68 8.88
CA ILE A 160 -10.39 1.49 8.13
C ILE A 160 -9.72 1.35 6.75
N ALA A 161 -8.67 2.11 6.48
CA ALA A 161 -8.04 2.17 5.16
C ALA A 161 -7.66 0.78 4.65
N GLN A 162 -7.96 0.52 3.37
CA GLN A 162 -7.63 -0.72 2.67
C GLN A 162 -7.40 -0.41 1.20
N CYS A 163 -6.17 -0.55 0.71
CA CYS A 163 -5.82 -0.29 -0.67
C CYS A 163 -5.69 -1.53 -1.56
N PHE A 164 -5.92 -2.71 -1.00
CA PHE A 164 -5.84 -4.00 -1.68
C PHE A 164 -7.23 -4.61 -1.91
N ALA A 165 -7.29 -5.53 -2.88
CA ALA A 165 -8.52 -6.25 -3.22
C ALA A 165 -8.82 -7.34 -2.18
N GLY A 166 -10.10 -7.67 -2.02
CA GLY A 166 -10.56 -8.71 -1.10
C GLY A 166 -11.76 -8.26 -0.28
N PRO A 167 -12.25 -9.10 0.64
CA PRO A 167 -13.30 -8.70 1.57
C PRO A 167 -12.84 -7.54 2.47
N PRO A 168 -13.77 -6.87 3.16
CA PRO A 168 -13.39 -5.89 4.17
C PRO A 168 -12.52 -6.51 5.25
N GLU A 169 -11.35 -5.91 5.47
CA GLU A 169 -10.39 -6.33 6.50
C GLU A 169 -10.19 -5.17 7.47
N ASP A 170 -10.12 -5.47 8.76
CA ASP A 170 -9.80 -4.48 9.77
C ASP A 170 -8.28 -4.34 9.93
N PRO A 171 -7.79 -3.11 10.20
CA PRO A 171 -6.36 -2.93 10.46
C PRO A 171 -5.92 -3.72 11.70
N PRO A 172 -4.62 -4.06 11.81
CA PRO A 172 -4.10 -4.76 12.97
C PRO A 172 -4.43 -4.01 14.26
N VAL A 173 -4.54 -4.75 15.38
CA VAL A 173 -4.73 -4.13 16.68
C VAL A 173 -3.55 -3.21 16.99
N ALA A 174 -3.83 -1.99 17.49
CA ALA A 174 -2.78 -1.05 17.86
C ALA A 174 -1.74 -1.69 18.81
N GLY A 175 -0.47 -1.46 18.55
CA GLY A 175 0.65 -2.04 19.29
C GLY A 175 0.99 -3.48 18.96
N SER A 176 0.22 -4.17 18.07
CA SER A 176 0.48 -5.57 17.74
C SER A 176 1.54 -5.77 16.66
N ARG A 177 1.84 -4.75 15.87
CA ARG A 177 2.83 -4.76 14.77
C ARG A 177 3.84 -3.62 14.91
N THR A 178 4.39 -3.47 16.10
CA THR A 178 5.51 -2.56 16.35
C THR A 178 6.83 -3.31 16.23
N ILE A 179 7.84 -2.66 15.65
CA ILE A 179 9.20 -3.17 15.69
C ILE A 179 9.71 -2.86 17.10
N ASN A 180 9.83 -3.89 17.93
CA ASN A 180 10.54 -3.75 19.21
C ASN A 180 12.04 -3.92 18.92
N PHE A 181 12.78 -2.83 18.92
CA PHE A 181 14.23 -2.82 18.91
C PHE A 181 14.78 -2.88 20.32
#